data_f3122e93aa3603d8f2385cfb250e5146
#
_entry.id   f3122e93aa3603d8f2385cfb250e5146
#
_cell.length_a   1.000
_cell.length_b   1.000
_cell.length_c   1.000
_cell.angle_alpha   90.00
_cell.angle_beta   90.00
_cell.angle_gamma   90.00
#
_symmetry.space_group_name_H-M   'P 1'
#
loop_
_entity.id
_entity.type
_entity.pdbx_description
1 polymer ?
#
loop_
_entity_poly.entity_id
_entity_poly.type
_entity_poly.pdbx_seq_one_letter_code
_entity_poly.pdbx_strand_id
1 'polypeptide(L)'
;MREEVTLWAAHLQSSGVCKGDKVGLFSKNCNEFVIAYLAIIKAGGVVVPFNFQLAAPEVAYIVQDAGMRVMVTRQKLELDAALQECGCGPLKQLDFEDLRQPVDRGYEDIAMDDNDNCTIIYTSGTTGHPKGAMLSHRNLVANAKDFTQRVLMYSSDKTLCVLPMYHCFAWTVSVACPLLHGCCIVVQENYTLAEALRLIQRYEITQFAGVPTMIQMFEKGADSGQLASVRFFISGGASLPQKLAKDFKKKFGKPVQEGYGLSEASPVCTVNPAEKIKVGSIGPQLPNVRVEIRDEDDRRVASGTVGELCVRGDNVMLGYLNRPEETAAALRGGWLHTGDLAYQDEEGYIFIVDRLKDMIITGGENVYPREVEEALYHHPAVQENAVVGVPDKLRGQAVCAYLVLKDLSLIHISE
;
A
#
# COMPACT_ATOMS: atom_id res chain seq x y z
N MET A 1 9.93 23.25 4.26
CA MET A 1 9.48 22.29 3.26
C MET A 1 9.31 22.89 1.85
N ARG A 2 8.47 23.95 1.63
CA ARG A 2 8.27 24.49 0.26
C ARG A 2 9.56 24.99 -0.40
N GLU A 3 10.38 25.73 0.32
CA GLU A 3 11.67 26.23 -0.15
C GLU A 3 12.66 25.09 -0.44
N GLU A 4 12.74 24.11 0.45
CA GLU A 4 13.60 22.92 0.26
C GLU A 4 13.17 22.10 -0.96
N VAL A 5 11.88 21.87 -1.15
CA VAL A 5 11.34 21.19 -2.34
C VAL A 5 11.75 21.95 -3.61
N THR A 6 11.73 23.29 -3.59
CA THR A 6 12.13 24.09 -4.75
C THR A 6 13.63 24.03 -4.99
N LEU A 7 14.46 24.09 -3.92
CA LEU A 7 15.91 23.95 -4.01
C LEU A 7 16.28 22.57 -4.60
N TRP A 8 15.70 21.49 -4.07
CA TRP A 8 15.98 20.14 -4.53
C TRP A 8 15.49 19.91 -5.96
N ALA A 9 14.35 20.52 -6.36
CA ALA A 9 13.90 20.49 -7.75
C ALA A 9 14.90 21.18 -8.70
N ALA A 10 15.45 22.33 -8.31
CA ALA A 10 16.48 23.01 -9.09
C ALA A 10 17.77 22.16 -9.23
N HIS A 11 18.17 21.45 -8.16
CA HIS A 11 19.26 20.49 -8.20
C HIS A 11 19.02 19.35 -9.21
N LEU A 12 17.83 18.77 -9.18
CA LEU A 12 17.44 17.69 -10.08
C LEU A 12 17.47 18.17 -11.54
N GLN A 13 16.93 19.36 -11.82
CA GLN A 13 17.00 19.98 -13.14
C GLN A 13 18.44 20.24 -13.59
N SER A 14 19.27 20.77 -12.70
CA SER A 14 20.72 20.99 -12.97
C SER A 14 21.47 19.67 -13.19
N SER A 15 20.96 18.58 -12.63
CA SER A 15 21.47 17.22 -12.83
C SER A 15 20.95 16.55 -14.11
N GLY A 16 20.18 17.27 -14.93
CA GLY A 16 19.69 16.83 -16.22
C GLY A 16 18.33 16.11 -16.17
N VAL A 17 17.61 16.20 -15.05
CA VAL A 17 16.24 15.66 -14.97
C VAL A 17 15.30 16.55 -15.79
N CYS A 18 14.61 15.94 -16.75
CA CYS A 18 13.62 16.56 -17.62
C CYS A 18 12.23 15.99 -17.34
N LYS A 19 11.20 16.62 -17.94
CA LYS A 19 9.82 16.13 -17.84
C LYS A 19 9.71 14.68 -18.34
N GLY A 20 9.15 13.83 -17.47
CA GLY A 20 8.90 12.41 -17.76
C GLY A 20 10.08 11.47 -17.45
N ASP A 21 11.25 12.00 -17.07
CA ASP A 21 12.38 11.18 -16.63
C ASP A 21 12.05 10.44 -15.32
N LYS A 22 12.36 9.14 -15.26
CA LYS A 22 12.17 8.33 -14.05
C LYS A 22 13.33 8.56 -13.11
N VAL A 23 13.00 8.95 -11.89
CA VAL A 23 13.98 9.23 -10.83
C VAL A 23 13.72 8.29 -9.66
N GLY A 24 14.72 7.48 -9.34
CA GLY A 24 14.65 6.58 -8.18
C GLY A 24 14.64 7.36 -6.87
N LEU A 25 13.89 6.87 -5.89
CA LEU A 25 13.93 7.38 -4.52
C LEU A 25 14.15 6.22 -3.55
N PHE A 26 15.35 6.12 -3.01
CA PHE A 26 15.76 5.00 -2.15
C PHE A 26 16.12 5.50 -0.74
N SER A 27 15.19 5.35 0.20
CA SER A 27 15.39 5.73 1.60
C SER A 27 14.38 5.05 2.52
N LYS A 28 14.74 4.92 3.79
CA LYS A 28 13.77 4.68 4.86
C LYS A 28 12.87 5.90 5.08
N ASN A 29 11.85 5.73 5.91
CA ASN A 29 10.98 6.83 6.31
C ASN A 29 11.78 7.97 6.97
N CYS A 30 11.66 9.16 6.43
CA CYS A 30 12.22 10.40 6.99
C CYS A 30 11.51 11.60 6.35
N ASN A 31 11.72 12.77 6.89
CA ASN A 31 11.14 14.01 6.34
C ASN A 31 11.69 14.29 4.93
N GLU A 32 12.96 13.98 4.71
CA GLU A 32 13.66 14.15 3.44
C GLU A 32 13.06 13.29 2.33
N PHE A 33 12.50 12.10 2.65
CA PHE A 33 11.78 11.29 1.68
C PHE A 33 10.60 12.05 1.06
N VAL A 34 9.83 12.75 1.90
CA VAL A 34 8.69 13.56 1.45
C VAL A 34 9.16 14.73 0.60
N ILE A 35 10.23 15.42 1.02
CA ILE A 35 10.84 16.54 0.28
C ILE A 35 11.35 16.07 -1.08
N ALA A 36 12.10 14.96 -1.12
CA ALA A 36 12.62 14.37 -2.34
C ALA A 36 11.52 13.97 -3.33
N TYR A 37 10.49 13.29 -2.81
CA TYR A 37 9.35 12.87 -3.62
C TYR A 37 8.68 14.07 -4.32
N LEU A 38 8.38 15.12 -3.54
CA LEU A 38 7.77 16.33 -4.07
C LEU A 38 8.71 17.11 -5.00
N ALA A 39 10.01 17.10 -4.71
CA ALA A 39 11.03 17.78 -5.53
C ALA A 39 11.20 17.10 -6.90
N ILE A 40 11.19 15.77 -6.93
CA ILE A 40 11.24 15.01 -8.19
C ILE A 40 10.04 15.37 -9.07
N ILE A 41 8.83 15.35 -8.50
CA ILE A 41 7.62 15.75 -9.22
C ILE A 41 7.72 17.20 -9.68
N LYS A 42 8.12 18.12 -8.80
CA LYS A 42 8.25 19.53 -9.13
C LYS A 42 9.29 19.77 -10.23
N ALA A 43 10.35 18.98 -10.30
CA ALA A 43 11.34 19.03 -11.38
C ALA A 43 10.83 18.45 -12.72
N GLY A 44 9.60 17.94 -12.76
CA GLY A 44 9.01 17.29 -13.93
C GLY A 44 9.29 15.79 -14.01
N GLY A 45 10.02 15.23 -13.04
CA GLY A 45 10.37 13.81 -12.99
C GLY A 45 9.21 12.92 -12.54
N VAL A 46 9.35 11.63 -12.79
CA VAL A 46 8.46 10.55 -12.33
C VAL A 46 9.14 9.83 -11.18
N VAL A 47 8.54 9.83 -10.01
CA VAL A 47 9.11 9.17 -8.82
C VAL A 47 9.01 7.66 -8.95
N VAL A 48 10.11 6.97 -8.72
CA VAL A 48 10.12 5.50 -8.55
C VAL A 48 10.62 5.21 -7.13
N PRO A 49 9.72 5.07 -6.15
CA PRO A 49 10.11 4.79 -4.79
C PRO A 49 10.50 3.31 -4.64
N PHE A 50 11.62 3.07 -3.97
CA PHE A 50 12.16 1.73 -3.77
C PHE A 50 11.89 1.20 -2.37
N ASN A 51 11.61 -0.08 -2.28
CA ASN A 51 11.76 -0.79 -1.02
C ASN A 51 13.25 -0.79 -0.64
N PHE A 52 13.56 -0.19 0.49
CA PHE A 52 14.94 -0.07 0.99
C PHE A 52 15.59 -1.41 1.41
N GLN A 53 14.83 -2.49 1.39
CA GLN A 53 15.30 -3.86 1.69
C GLN A 53 15.73 -4.62 0.44
N LEU A 54 15.50 -4.07 -0.76
CA LEU A 54 15.89 -4.72 -2.00
C LEU A 54 17.40 -4.87 -2.09
N ALA A 55 17.84 -6.03 -2.57
CA ALA A 55 19.23 -6.29 -2.90
C ALA A 55 19.66 -5.56 -4.19
N ALA A 56 20.96 -5.36 -4.37
CA ALA A 56 21.50 -4.65 -5.54
C ALA A 56 21.01 -5.18 -6.90
N PRO A 57 20.91 -6.50 -7.15
CA PRO A 57 20.36 -7.03 -8.41
C PRO A 57 18.89 -6.65 -8.65
N GLU A 58 18.07 -6.63 -7.60
CA GLU A 58 16.65 -6.24 -7.68
C GLU A 58 16.51 -4.74 -7.99
N VAL A 59 17.37 -3.92 -7.36
CA VAL A 59 17.44 -2.48 -7.66
C VAL A 59 17.86 -2.26 -9.11
N ALA A 60 18.91 -2.96 -9.58
CA ALA A 60 19.41 -2.85 -10.95
C ALA A 60 18.35 -3.26 -11.98
N TYR A 61 17.57 -4.30 -11.72
CA TYR A 61 16.43 -4.69 -12.56
C TYR A 61 15.43 -3.53 -12.72
N ILE A 62 15.02 -2.89 -11.62
CA ILE A 62 14.07 -1.78 -11.67
C ILE A 62 14.68 -0.56 -12.39
N VAL A 63 15.96 -0.27 -12.17
CA VAL A 63 16.69 0.80 -12.88
C VAL A 63 16.67 0.55 -14.39
N GLN A 64 16.92 -0.69 -14.82
CA GLN A 64 16.89 -1.10 -16.21
C GLN A 64 15.49 -0.99 -16.81
N ASP A 65 14.49 -1.61 -16.17
CA ASP A 65 13.11 -1.66 -16.69
C ASP A 65 12.49 -0.25 -16.81
N ALA A 66 12.79 0.64 -15.85
CA ALA A 66 12.34 2.02 -15.88
C ALA A 66 13.19 2.95 -16.76
N GLY A 67 14.38 2.52 -17.18
CA GLY A 67 15.32 3.36 -17.94
C GLY A 67 15.81 4.55 -17.12
N MET A 68 16.10 4.36 -15.83
CA MET A 68 16.53 5.41 -14.92
C MET A 68 17.97 5.84 -15.16
N ARG A 69 18.24 7.13 -14.99
CA ARG A 69 19.59 7.73 -15.06
C ARG A 69 19.96 8.45 -13.77
N VAL A 70 18.99 8.78 -12.94
CA VAL A 70 19.17 9.52 -11.68
C VAL A 70 18.44 8.79 -10.55
N MET A 71 19.06 8.74 -9.38
CA MET A 71 18.47 8.21 -8.16
C MET A 71 18.79 9.14 -7.00
N VAL A 72 17.78 9.47 -6.21
CA VAL A 72 17.92 10.19 -4.95
C VAL A 72 17.99 9.18 -3.82
N THR A 73 18.99 9.30 -2.96
CA THR A 73 19.23 8.33 -1.88
C THR A 73 19.55 9.04 -0.56
N ARG A 74 19.34 8.37 0.55
CA ARG A 74 19.85 8.85 1.84
C ARG A 74 21.36 8.62 1.96
N GLN A 75 21.84 7.53 1.38
CA GLN A 75 23.25 7.13 1.30
C GLN A 75 23.49 6.51 -0.07
N LYS A 76 24.65 6.77 -0.65
CA LYS A 76 25.03 6.15 -1.93
C LYS A 76 25.10 4.63 -1.78
N LEU A 77 24.58 3.94 -2.77
CA LEU A 77 24.48 2.49 -2.82
C LEU A 77 25.59 1.92 -3.70
N GLU A 78 26.11 0.77 -3.34
CA GLU A 78 27.06 0.01 -4.15
C GLU A 78 26.29 -0.80 -5.22
N LEU A 79 26.03 -0.16 -6.37
CA LEU A 79 25.20 -0.73 -7.45
C LEU A 79 25.97 -1.03 -8.73
N ASP A 80 27.22 -0.57 -8.87
CA ASP A 80 27.96 -0.57 -10.15
C ASP A 80 28.07 -1.97 -10.76
N ALA A 81 28.39 -2.98 -9.96
CA ALA A 81 28.51 -4.37 -10.44
C ALA A 81 27.14 -4.87 -10.95
N ALA A 82 26.08 -4.70 -10.17
CA ALA A 82 24.74 -5.16 -10.54
C ALA A 82 24.19 -4.42 -11.78
N LEU A 83 24.46 -3.12 -11.89
CA LEU A 83 24.08 -2.31 -13.07
C LEU A 83 24.84 -2.78 -14.32
N GLN A 84 26.12 -3.09 -14.19
CA GLN A 84 26.91 -3.62 -15.29
C GLN A 84 26.42 -4.99 -15.77
N GLU A 85 26.09 -5.89 -14.80
CA GLU A 85 25.51 -7.22 -15.12
C GLU A 85 24.16 -7.11 -15.85
N CYS A 86 23.33 -6.12 -15.50
CA CYS A 86 22.07 -5.83 -16.19
C CYS A 86 22.27 -5.09 -17.52
N GLY A 87 23.48 -4.68 -17.88
CA GLY A 87 23.75 -3.88 -19.09
C GLY A 87 23.25 -2.43 -19.00
N CYS A 88 23.07 -1.91 -17.79
CA CYS A 88 22.69 -0.52 -17.55
C CYS A 88 23.86 0.42 -17.77
N GLY A 89 23.56 1.64 -18.24
CA GLY A 89 24.50 2.75 -18.19
C GLY A 89 24.73 3.25 -16.75
N PRO A 90 25.62 4.24 -16.57
CA PRO A 90 25.90 4.81 -15.26
C PRO A 90 24.66 5.45 -14.64
N LEU A 91 24.40 5.14 -13.37
CA LEU A 91 23.33 5.72 -12.56
C LEU A 91 23.91 6.86 -11.70
N LYS A 92 23.45 8.09 -11.93
CA LYS A 92 23.84 9.23 -11.08
C LYS A 92 23.09 9.15 -9.76
N GLN A 93 23.81 8.94 -8.67
CA GLN A 93 23.24 8.97 -7.32
C GLN A 93 23.46 10.33 -6.71
N LEU A 94 22.38 10.97 -6.23
CA LEU A 94 22.36 12.21 -5.48
C LEU A 94 21.91 11.88 -4.06
N ASP A 95 22.75 12.14 -3.08
CA ASP A 95 22.32 12.00 -1.69
C ASP A 95 21.62 13.28 -1.18
N PHE A 96 20.98 13.18 -0.02
CA PHE A 96 20.24 14.32 0.54
C PHE A 96 21.13 15.52 0.86
N GLU A 97 22.42 15.30 1.17
CA GLU A 97 23.38 16.38 1.41
C GLU A 97 23.78 17.07 0.11
N ASP A 98 23.94 16.31 -0.98
CA ASP A 98 24.15 16.88 -2.31
C ASP A 98 23.00 17.85 -2.67
N LEU A 99 21.75 17.47 -2.39
CA LEU A 99 20.55 18.24 -2.73
C LEU A 99 20.34 19.50 -1.86
N ARG A 100 21.00 19.58 -0.70
CA ARG A 100 20.95 20.75 0.18
C ARG A 100 21.95 21.85 -0.22
N GLN A 101 22.92 21.53 -1.07
CA GLN A 101 23.90 22.52 -1.50
C GLN A 101 23.24 23.58 -2.41
N PRO A 102 23.71 24.82 -2.40
CA PRO A 102 23.29 25.82 -3.36
C PRO A 102 23.57 25.40 -4.79
N VAL A 103 22.71 25.79 -5.72
CA VAL A 103 22.91 25.58 -7.15
C VAL A 103 22.95 26.92 -7.87
N ASP A 104 23.81 27.03 -8.89
CA ASP A 104 23.96 28.25 -9.68
C ASP A 104 22.74 28.55 -10.55
N ARG A 105 22.03 27.49 -10.98
CA ARG A 105 20.81 27.60 -11.78
C ARG A 105 19.59 27.60 -10.91
N GLY A 106 18.75 28.63 -11.04
CA GLY A 106 17.44 28.68 -10.36
C GLY A 106 16.48 27.61 -10.90
N TYR A 107 15.45 27.33 -10.10
CA TYR A 107 14.36 26.45 -10.50
C TYR A 107 13.58 27.04 -11.70
N GLU A 108 13.28 26.21 -12.69
CA GLU A 108 12.41 26.52 -13.82
C GLU A 108 11.07 25.81 -13.69
N ASP A 109 9.97 26.57 -13.83
CA ASP A 109 8.63 25.96 -13.81
C ASP A 109 8.41 25.06 -15.03
N ILE A 110 7.89 23.87 -14.78
CA ILE A 110 7.53 22.89 -15.81
C ILE A 110 6.02 22.75 -15.87
N ALA A 111 5.45 22.94 -17.05
CA ALA A 111 4.04 22.70 -17.29
C ALA A 111 3.71 21.20 -17.17
N MET A 112 2.87 20.84 -16.21
CA MET A 112 2.40 19.49 -15.95
C MET A 112 0.91 19.39 -16.25
N ASP A 113 0.48 18.24 -16.79
CA ASP A 113 -0.92 17.87 -16.98
C ASP A 113 -1.36 16.92 -15.83
N ASP A 114 -2.63 16.99 -15.45
CA ASP A 114 -3.18 16.10 -14.41
C ASP A 114 -3.03 14.62 -14.76
N ASN A 115 -2.98 14.29 -16.05
CA ASN A 115 -2.83 12.92 -16.54
C ASN A 115 -1.35 12.53 -16.79
N ASP A 116 -0.40 13.45 -16.60
CA ASP A 116 1.01 13.10 -16.66
C ASP A 116 1.33 12.04 -15.59
N ASN A 117 2.10 11.02 -15.98
CA ASN A 117 2.63 10.04 -15.05
C ASN A 117 3.56 10.75 -14.05
N CYS A 118 3.30 10.60 -12.76
CA CYS A 118 4.12 11.22 -11.71
C CYS A 118 4.79 10.22 -10.77
N THR A 119 4.32 8.97 -10.78
CA THR A 119 4.85 7.92 -9.90
C THR A 119 4.72 6.56 -10.55
N ILE A 120 5.72 5.71 -10.38
CA ILE A 120 5.68 4.31 -10.77
C ILE A 120 5.95 3.46 -9.52
N ILE A 121 4.97 2.65 -9.13
CA ILE A 121 5.09 1.73 -8.00
C ILE A 121 5.35 0.32 -8.53
N TYR A 122 6.51 -0.25 -8.19
CA TYR A 122 6.82 -1.63 -8.54
C TYR A 122 6.14 -2.59 -7.57
N THR A 123 5.33 -3.50 -8.11
CA THR A 123 4.60 -4.54 -7.37
C THR A 123 5.15 -5.91 -7.70
N SER A 124 5.06 -6.85 -6.74
CA SER A 124 5.41 -8.25 -6.99
C SER A 124 4.42 -8.86 -7.98
N GLY A 125 4.84 -9.00 -9.23
CA GLY A 125 4.02 -9.65 -10.27
C GLY A 125 3.86 -11.15 -10.04
N THR A 126 2.79 -11.73 -10.58
CA THR A 126 2.56 -13.19 -10.60
C THR A 126 3.55 -13.94 -11.48
N THR A 127 4.32 -13.24 -12.32
CA THR A 127 5.24 -13.78 -13.33
C THR A 127 6.71 -13.83 -12.87
N GLY A 128 7.00 -13.56 -11.60
CA GLY A 128 8.35 -13.63 -11.02
C GLY A 128 9.15 -12.32 -11.05
N HIS A 129 8.83 -11.38 -11.94
CA HIS A 129 9.48 -10.06 -11.97
C HIS A 129 8.52 -8.95 -11.58
N PRO A 130 8.98 -7.94 -10.80
CA PRO A 130 8.15 -6.80 -10.43
C PRO A 130 7.68 -6.01 -11.65
N LYS A 131 6.44 -5.47 -11.58
CA LYS A 131 5.84 -4.64 -12.62
C LYS A 131 5.62 -3.23 -12.09
N GLY A 132 5.93 -2.22 -12.90
CA GLY A 132 5.76 -0.82 -12.53
C GLY A 132 4.35 -0.31 -12.88
N ALA A 133 3.48 -0.15 -11.89
CA ALA A 133 2.17 0.51 -12.07
C ALA A 133 2.37 2.02 -12.20
N MET A 134 1.96 2.60 -13.31
CA MET A 134 2.08 4.04 -13.62
C MET A 134 0.89 4.81 -13.08
N LEU A 135 1.14 5.78 -12.20
CA LEU A 135 0.12 6.61 -11.56
C LEU A 135 0.29 8.07 -11.97
N SER A 136 -0.81 8.71 -12.40
CA SER A 136 -0.83 10.13 -12.74
C SER A 136 -1.04 11.01 -11.51
N HIS A 137 -0.83 12.33 -11.68
CA HIS A 137 -1.20 13.32 -10.66
C HIS A 137 -2.68 13.21 -10.29
N ARG A 138 -3.56 13.05 -11.29
CA ARG A 138 -4.99 12.86 -11.08
C ARG A 138 -5.28 11.64 -10.20
N ASN A 139 -4.64 10.50 -10.49
CA ASN A 139 -4.88 9.28 -9.74
C ASN A 139 -4.60 9.47 -8.24
N LEU A 140 -3.43 10.02 -7.90
CA LEU A 140 -3.04 10.22 -6.49
C LEU A 140 -3.91 11.25 -5.79
N VAL A 141 -4.19 12.40 -6.45
CA VAL A 141 -4.96 13.49 -5.85
C VAL A 141 -6.44 13.10 -5.69
N ALA A 142 -7.04 12.43 -6.69
CA ALA A 142 -8.42 11.95 -6.60
C ALA A 142 -8.56 10.95 -5.44
N ASN A 143 -7.64 9.98 -5.35
CA ASN A 143 -7.69 8.98 -4.28
C ASN A 143 -7.53 9.62 -2.90
N ALA A 144 -6.60 10.55 -2.72
CA ALA A 144 -6.43 11.28 -1.46
C ALA A 144 -7.68 12.07 -1.07
N LYS A 145 -8.33 12.77 -2.02
CA LYS A 145 -9.58 13.50 -1.79
C LYS A 145 -10.72 12.59 -1.35
N ASP A 146 -10.93 11.50 -2.08
CA ASP A 146 -12.01 10.55 -1.81
C ASP A 146 -11.84 9.86 -0.46
N PHE A 147 -10.60 9.45 -0.16
CA PHE A 147 -10.29 8.84 1.12
C PHE A 147 -10.52 9.82 2.29
N THR A 148 -9.99 11.04 2.21
CA THR A 148 -10.12 12.03 3.29
C THR A 148 -11.56 12.45 3.51
N GLN A 149 -12.39 12.49 2.47
CA GLN A 149 -13.82 12.71 2.58
C GLN A 149 -14.53 11.56 3.33
N ARG A 150 -14.11 10.32 3.08
CA ARG A 150 -14.68 9.12 3.72
C ARG A 150 -14.34 9.02 5.21
N VAL A 151 -13.09 9.33 5.58
CA VAL A 151 -12.62 9.22 6.97
C VAL A 151 -12.76 10.53 7.78
N LEU A 152 -13.27 11.60 7.19
CA LEU A 152 -13.46 12.91 7.79
C LEU A 152 -12.16 13.46 8.41
N MET A 153 -11.16 13.70 7.54
CA MET A 153 -9.89 14.29 7.94
C MET A 153 -9.99 15.80 8.07
N TYR A 154 -9.40 16.39 9.12
CA TYR A 154 -9.40 17.82 9.40
C TYR A 154 -7.97 18.36 9.49
N SER A 155 -7.77 19.66 9.23
CA SER A 155 -6.46 20.31 9.31
C SER A 155 -5.80 20.27 10.70
N SER A 156 -6.59 20.05 11.75
CA SER A 156 -6.09 19.84 13.13
C SER A 156 -5.57 18.43 13.39
N ASP A 157 -5.78 17.50 12.47
CA ASP A 157 -5.35 16.11 12.65
C ASP A 157 -3.82 15.99 12.62
N LYS A 158 -3.34 15.01 13.35
CA LYS A 158 -1.92 14.64 13.44
C LYS A 158 -1.78 13.16 13.13
N THR A 159 -1.04 12.85 12.08
CA THR A 159 -0.87 11.48 11.59
C THR A 159 0.48 10.92 12.01
N LEU A 160 0.52 9.71 12.54
CA LEU A 160 1.76 8.97 12.75
C LEU A 160 2.06 8.09 11.53
N CYS A 161 3.10 8.46 10.78
CA CYS A 161 3.55 7.71 9.60
C CYS A 161 4.59 6.66 10.02
N VAL A 162 4.16 5.42 10.11
CA VAL A 162 5.00 4.26 10.50
C VAL A 162 5.20 3.26 9.38
N LEU A 163 4.23 3.19 8.46
CA LEU A 163 4.32 2.31 7.30
C LEU A 163 5.38 2.83 6.32
N PRO A 164 6.06 1.94 5.58
CA PRO A 164 7.09 2.35 4.62
C PRO A 164 6.54 3.30 3.56
N MET A 165 7.12 4.50 3.45
CA MET A 165 6.66 5.56 2.53
C MET A 165 6.83 5.20 1.04
N TYR A 166 7.67 4.21 0.72
CA TYR A 166 7.78 3.70 -0.65
C TYR A 166 6.54 2.93 -1.08
N HIS A 167 5.73 2.45 -0.12
CA HIS A 167 4.51 1.72 -0.41
C HIS A 167 3.34 2.71 -0.59
N CYS A 168 2.51 2.49 -1.62
CA CYS A 168 1.38 3.36 -1.96
C CYS A 168 0.40 3.60 -0.79
N PHE A 169 0.17 2.61 0.06
CA PHE A 169 -0.70 2.76 1.24
C PHE A 169 -0.17 3.82 2.21
N ALA A 170 1.11 3.74 2.59
CA ALA A 170 1.72 4.74 3.45
C ALA A 170 1.75 6.11 2.78
N TRP A 171 2.20 6.15 1.51
CA TRP A 171 2.29 7.40 0.78
C TRP A 171 0.95 8.13 0.71
N THR A 172 -0.11 7.45 0.28
CA THR A 172 -1.43 8.09 0.15
C THR A 172 -2.03 8.41 1.51
N VAL A 173 -2.16 7.44 2.41
CA VAL A 173 -2.95 7.60 3.65
C VAL A 173 -2.20 8.39 4.72
N SER A 174 -0.88 8.20 4.85
CA SER A 174 -0.10 8.83 5.92
C SER A 174 0.70 10.05 5.48
N VAL A 175 0.80 10.34 4.16
CA VAL A 175 1.54 11.50 3.64
C VAL A 175 0.66 12.38 2.75
N ALA A 176 0.17 11.89 1.61
CA ALA A 176 -0.57 12.72 0.65
C ALA A 176 -1.88 13.27 1.22
N CYS A 177 -2.67 12.44 1.91
CA CYS A 177 -3.90 12.87 2.57
C CYS A 177 -3.67 13.94 3.64
N PRO A 178 -2.74 13.76 4.61
CA PRO A 178 -2.39 14.81 5.55
C PRO A 178 -1.89 16.09 4.89
N LEU A 179 -1.04 16.02 3.87
CA LEU A 179 -0.54 17.20 3.16
C LEU A 179 -1.67 17.96 2.46
N LEU A 180 -2.63 17.26 1.87
CA LEU A 180 -3.79 17.85 1.21
C LEU A 180 -4.63 18.72 2.16
N HIS A 181 -4.70 18.35 3.44
CA HIS A 181 -5.46 19.04 4.48
C HIS A 181 -4.62 19.96 5.38
N GLY A 182 -3.29 20.03 5.16
CA GLY A 182 -2.40 20.82 6.01
C GLY A 182 -2.21 20.23 7.42
N CYS A 183 -2.40 18.91 7.56
CA CYS A 183 -2.21 18.21 8.82
C CYS A 183 -0.73 18.07 9.19
N CYS A 184 -0.47 17.80 10.47
CA CYS A 184 0.86 17.44 10.94
C CYS A 184 1.16 15.96 10.66
N ILE A 185 2.36 15.67 10.15
CA ILE A 185 2.85 14.30 9.95
C ILE A 185 4.03 14.10 10.90
N VAL A 186 3.92 13.12 11.79
CA VAL A 186 5.01 12.65 12.64
C VAL A 186 5.55 11.35 12.03
N VAL A 187 6.83 11.33 11.71
CA VAL A 187 7.48 10.21 11.03
C VAL A 187 8.22 9.34 12.05
N GLN A 188 7.96 8.04 12.00
CA GLN A 188 8.75 7.03 12.69
C GLN A 188 9.52 6.20 11.66
N GLU A 189 10.86 6.23 11.74
CA GLU A 189 11.73 5.56 10.77
C GLU A 189 11.62 4.03 10.87
N ASN A 190 11.78 3.50 12.07
CA ASN A 190 11.69 2.06 12.34
C ASN A 190 10.58 1.84 13.36
N TYR A 191 9.58 1.05 12.98
CA TYR A 191 8.45 0.78 13.86
C TYR A 191 8.86 -0.06 15.08
N THR A 192 8.56 0.49 16.26
CA THR A 192 8.48 -0.26 17.52
C THR A 192 7.25 0.22 18.27
N LEU A 193 6.56 -0.66 18.97
CA LEU A 193 5.37 -0.32 19.75
C LEU A 193 5.68 0.76 20.81
N ALA A 194 6.80 0.62 21.53
CA ALA A 194 7.19 1.55 22.59
C ALA A 194 7.37 2.97 22.04
N GLU A 195 8.07 3.12 20.91
CA GLU A 195 8.28 4.42 20.29
C GLU A 195 6.99 4.98 19.70
N ALA A 196 6.15 4.14 19.07
CA ALA A 196 4.83 4.56 18.57
C ALA A 196 3.96 5.12 19.70
N LEU A 197 3.87 4.44 20.85
CA LEU A 197 3.13 4.89 22.03
C LEU A 197 3.70 6.21 22.57
N ARG A 198 5.02 6.34 22.64
CA ARG A 198 5.69 7.58 23.06
C ARG A 198 5.34 8.75 22.14
N LEU A 199 5.38 8.53 20.81
CA LEU A 199 5.07 9.56 19.82
C LEU A 199 3.58 9.92 19.86
N ILE A 200 2.68 8.93 19.99
CA ILE A 200 1.24 9.15 20.12
C ILE A 200 0.94 10.09 21.28
N GLN A 201 1.50 9.82 22.46
CA GLN A 201 1.29 10.65 23.65
C GLN A 201 1.97 12.02 23.52
N ARG A 202 3.22 12.07 23.06
CA ARG A 202 4.00 13.32 22.96
C ARG A 202 3.38 14.33 22.01
N TYR A 203 2.91 13.87 20.86
CA TYR A 203 2.38 14.73 19.79
C TYR A 203 0.86 14.75 19.73
N GLU A 204 0.18 14.01 20.62
CA GLU A 204 -1.28 13.87 20.61
C GLU A 204 -1.79 13.42 19.24
N ILE A 205 -1.22 12.34 18.73
CA ILE A 205 -1.58 11.79 17.43
C ILE A 205 -3.08 11.46 17.39
N THR A 206 -3.76 11.88 16.32
CA THR A 206 -5.20 11.68 16.16
C THR A 206 -5.54 10.57 15.17
N GLN A 207 -4.58 10.18 14.31
CA GLN A 207 -4.78 9.19 13.26
C GLN A 207 -3.64 8.19 13.21
N PHE A 208 -3.98 6.92 13.11
CA PHE A 208 -3.02 5.84 12.94
C PHE A 208 -3.48 4.91 11.81
N ALA A 209 -2.62 4.75 10.79
CA ALA A 209 -2.78 3.75 9.74
C ALA A 209 -1.70 2.69 9.89
N GLY A 210 -2.09 1.41 9.87
CA GLY A 210 -1.17 0.29 10.03
C GLY A 210 -1.68 -1.00 9.40
N VAL A 211 -0.90 -2.05 9.57
CA VAL A 211 -1.27 -3.42 9.18
C VAL A 211 -1.84 -4.17 10.40
N PRO A 212 -2.56 -5.30 10.21
CA PRO A 212 -3.17 -6.04 11.31
C PRO A 212 -2.20 -6.42 12.44
N THR A 213 -0.95 -6.75 12.12
CA THR A 213 0.07 -7.06 13.13
C THR A 213 0.38 -5.88 14.05
N MET A 214 0.37 -4.64 13.54
CA MET A 214 0.54 -3.44 14.36
C MET A 214 -0.67 -3.20 15.27
N ILE A 215 -1.89 -3.43 14.77
CA ILE A 215 -3.12 -3.38 15.57
C ILE A 215 -3.06 -4.42 16.70
N GLN A 216 -2.59 -5.63 16.40
CA GLN A 216 -2.40 -6.68 17.41
C GLN A 216 -1.35 -6.30 18.47
N MET A 217 -0.25 -5.65 18.06
CA MET A 217 0.75 -5.15 19.00
C MET A 217 0.15 -4.12 19.97
N PHE A 218 -0.66 -3.19 19.49
CA PHE A 218 -1.39 -2.27 20.38
C PHE A 218 -2.37 -3.00 21.28
N GLU A 219 -3.14 -3.95 20.75
CA GLU A 219 -4.12 -4.72 21.53
C GLU A 219 -3.43 -5.44 22.69
N LYS A 220 -2.26 -6.04 22.46
CA LYS A 220 -1.53 -6.77 23.50
C LYS A 220 -0.75 -5.86 24.47
N GLY A 221 -0.12 -4.80 23.96
CA GLY A 221 0.92 -4.07 24.69
C GLY A 221 0.60 -2.62 25.08
N ALA A 222 -0.56 -2.05 24.69
CA ALA A 222 -0.93 -0.69 25.05
C ALA A 222 -1.99 -0.64 26.15
N ASP A 223 -1.96 0.42 26.94
CA ASP A 223 -3.03 0.80 27.87
C ASP A 223 -3.99 1.78 27.21
N SER A 224 -5.26 1.78 27.64
CA SER A 224 -6.30 2.62 27.04
C SER A 224 -5.97 4.11 27.10
N GLY A 225 -5.32 4.58 28.16
CA GLY A 225 -4.90 5.99 28.29
C GLY A 225 -3.85 6.41 27.28
N GLN A 226 -2.97 5.49 26.84
CA GLN A 226 -1.90 5.80 25.88
C GLN A 226 -2.42 6.11 24.48
N LEU A 227 -3.60 5.62 24.14
CA LEU A 227 -4.24 5.82 22.84
C LEU A 227 -5.38 6.86 22.89
N ALA A 228 -5.51 7.62 23.98
CA ALA A 228 -6.65 8.52 24.21
C ALA A 228 -6.84 9.55 23.08
N SER A 229 -5.75 10.13 22.57
CA SER A 229 -5.78 11.14 21.50
C SER A 229 -6.17 10.59 20.12
N VAL A 230 -5.94 9.28 19.87
CA VAL A 230 -6.18 8.70 18.55
C VAL A 230 -7.68 8.63 18.30
N ARG A 231 -8.14 9.34 17.29
CA ARG A 231 -9.53 9.44 16.91
C ARG A 231 -10.00 8.25 16.08
N PHE A 232 -9.14 7.75 15.19
CA PHE A 232 -9.43 6.55 14.40
C PHE A 232 -8.17 5.76 14.05
N PHE A 233 -8.38 4.46 13.94
CA PHE A 233 -7.40 3.49 13.47
C PHE A 233 -7.83 2.94 12.12
N ILE A 234 -6.92 2.87 11.17
CA ILE A 234 -7.13 2.28 9.86
C ILE A 234 -6.24 1.05 9.74
N SER A 235 -6.83 -0.05 9.29
CA SER A 235 -6.11 -1.27 8.94
C SER A 235 -6.23 -1.55 7.46
N GLY A 236 -5.13 -1.87 6.80
CA GLY A 236 -5.08 -2.23 5.38
C GLY A 236 -3.85 -3.04 5.04
N GLY A 237 -3.71 -3.41 3.77
CA GLY A 237 -2.58 -4.21 3.26
C GLY A 237 -2.66 -5.71 3.56
N ALA A 238 -3.50 -6.11 4.49
CA ALA A 238 -3.85 -7.50 4.80
C ALA A 238 -5.23 -7.54 5.48
N SER A 239 -5.86 -8.71 5.51
CA SER A 239 -7.14 -8.91 6.17
C SER A 239 -7.03 -8.74 7.69
N LEU A 240 -7.95 -7.97 8.26
CA LEU A 240 -8.03 -7.77 9.71
C LEU A 240 -8.85 -8.92 10.34
N PRO A 241 -8.26 -9.79 11.18
CA PRO A 241 -9.02 -10.84 11.84
C PRO A 241 -10.19 -10.26 12.64
N GLN A 242 -11.40 -10.79 12.45
CA GLN A 242 -12.61 -10.25 13.07
C GLN A 242 -12.52 -10.25 14.60
N LYS A 243 -11.87 -11.28 15.16
CA LYS A 243 -11.63 -11.37 16.61
C LYS A 243 -10.76 -10.21 17.09
N LEU A 244 -9.67 -9.90 16.39
CA LEU A 244 -8.78 -8.79 16.73
C LEU A 244 -9.53 -7.45 16.69
N ALA A 245 -10.34 -7.20 15.66
CA ALA A 245 -11.15 -5.99 15.56
C ALA A 245 -12.13 -5.83 16.74
N LYS A 246 -12.78 -6.94 17.15
CA LYS A 246 -13.72 -6.96 18.28
C LYS A 246 -12.99 -6.75 19.63
N ASP A 247 -11.87 -7.43 19.84
CA ASP A 247 -11.08 -7.34 21.07
C ASP A 247 -10.47 -5.95 21.23
N PHE A 248 -9.95 -5.36 20.15
CA PHE A 248 -9.43 -3.99 20.11
C PHE A 248 -10.51 -2.97 20.50
N LYS A 249 -11.70 -3.07 19.89
CA LYS A 249 -12.83 -2.20 20.22
C LYS A 249 -13.27 -2.36 21.69
N LYS A 250 -13.30 -3.60 22.20
CA LYS A 250 -13.65 -3.88 23.60
C LYS A 250 -12.65 -3.25 24.57
N LYS A 251 -11.34 -3.35 24.26
CA LYS A 251 -10.27 -2.85 25.13
C LYS A 251 -10.16 -1.32 25.13
N PHE A 252 -10.22 -0.69 23.96
CA PHE A 252 -9.92 0.74 23.81
C PHE A 252 -11.16 1.62 23.58
N GLY A 253 -12.34 1.03 23.40
CA GLY A 253 -13.56 1.77 23.04
C GLY A 253 -13.51 2.37 21.62
N LYS A 254 -12.48 2.06 20.83
CA LYS A 254 -12.22 2.63 19.50
C LYS A 254 -12.27 1.51 18.47
N PRO A 255 -13.08 1.68 17.41
CA PRO A 255 -13.10 0.69 16.33
C PRO A 255 -11.89 0.86 15.41
N VAL A 256 -11.53 -0.21 14.72
CA VAL A 256 -10.57 -0.20 13.61
C VAL A 256 -11.35 -0.20 12.30
N GLN A 257 -11.07 0.79 11.44
CA GLN A 257 -11.65 0.87 10.10
C GLN A 257 -10.79 0.03 9.15
N GLU A 258 -11.33 -1.06 8.65
CA GLU A 258 -10.66 -1.85 7.63
C GLU A 258 -10.92 -1.23 6.26
N GLY A 259 -9.86 -1.10 5.45
CA GLY A 259 -9.91 -0.64 4.08
C GLY A 259 -9.16 -1.58 3.15
N TYR A 260 -9.48 -1.49 1.86
CA TYR A 260 -8.87 -2.28 0.81
C TYR A 260 -8.39 -1.41 -0.33
N GLY A 261 -7.30 -1.86 -0.94
CA GLY A 261 -6.74 -1.24 -2.12
C GLY A 261 -5.51 -1.96 -2.64
N LEU A 262 -5.05 -1.51 -3.79
CA LEU A 262 -3.88 -2.05 -4.47
C LEU A 262 -3.13 -0.90 -5.16
N SER A 263 -1.85 -1.10 -5.46
CA SER A 263 -1.01 -0.07 -6.06
C SER A 263 -1.58 0.47 -7.37
N GLU A 264 -2.22 -0.40 -8.14
CA GLU A 264 -2.89 -0.11 -9.40
C GLU A 264 -4.12 0.80 -9.25
N ALA A 265 -4.55 1.06 -8.00
CA ALA A 265 -5.69 1.94 -7.68
C ALA A 265 -5.33 3.12 -6.75
N SER A 266 -4.06 3.46 -6.52
CA SER A 266 -3.50 4.69 -5.89
C SER A 266 -3.66 4.91 -4.38
N PRO A 267 -3.85 4.00 -3.46
CA PRO A 267 -4.28 2.62 -3.62
C PRO A 267 -5.74 2.38 -3.23
N VAL A 268 -6.40 3.27 -2.46
CA VAL A 268 -7.63 2.95 -1.70
C VAL A 268 -8.84 2.86 -2.62
N CYS A 269 -9.54 1.74 -2.57
CA CYS A 269 -10.79 1.52 -3.29
C CYS A 269 -12.00 1.59 -2.36
N THR A 270 -11.85 1.03 -1.16
CA THR A 270 -12.93 0.94 -0.16
C THR A 270 -12.37 1.19 1.24
N VAL A 271 -13.20 1.68 2.14
CA VAL A 271 -12.90 1.75 3.57
C VAL A 271 -14.19 1.83 4.37
N ASN A 272 -14.23 1.18 5.53
CA ASN A 272 -15.34 1.29 6.45
C ASN A 272 -15.50 2.73 6.96
N PRO A 273 -16.69 3.33 6.88
CA PRO A 273 -16.97 4.64 7.48
C PRO A 273 -16.96 4.54 9.03
N ALA A 274 -16.48 5.59 9.70
CA ALA A 274 -16.35 5.60 11.16
C ALA A 274 -17.71 5.39 11.88
N GLU A 275 -18.78 5.90 11.29
CA GLU A 275 -20.13 5.89 11.87
C GLU A 275 -20.76 4.48 11.83
N LYS A 276 -20.39 3.67 10.84
CA LYS A 276 -20.97 2.34 10.63
C LYS A 276 -19.95 1.37 10.11
N ILE A 277 -19.16 0.79 11.01
CA ILE A 277 -18.17 -0.23 10.68
C ILE A 277 -18.84 -1.60 10.71
N LYS A 278 -18.72 -2.35 9.61
CA LYS A 278 -19.14 -3.75 9.51
C LYS A 278 -17.90 -4.64 9.57
N VAL A 279 -17.68 -5.25 10.73
CA VAL A 279 -16.50 -6.11 10.98
C VAL A 279 -16.44 -7.27 9.99
N GLY A 280 -15.26 -7.52 9.43
CA GLY A 280 -15.01 -8.52 8.38
C GLY A 280 -15.23 -8.01 6.96
N SER A 281 -15.81 -6.79 6.80
CA SER A 281 -15.88 -6.14 5.49
C SER A 281 -14.73 -5.16 5.30
N ILE A 282 -14.35 -4.96 4.07
CA ILE A 282 -13.42 -3.89 3.65
C ILE A 282 -14.12 -2.53 3.47
N GLY A 283 -15.40 -2.44 3.88
CA GLY A 283 -16.25 -1.25 3.73
C GLY A 283 -16.87 -1.09 2.35
N PRO A 284 -17.68 -0.04 2.16
CA PRO A 284 -18.20 0.36 0.86
C PRO A 284 -17.14 1.10 0.04
N GLN A 285 -17.37 1.23 -1.26
CA GLN A 285 -16.53 2.00 -2.18
C GLN A 285 -16.33 3.45 -1.75
N LEU A 286 -15.19 4.03 -2.10
CA LEU A 286 -14.95 5.47 -1.91
C LEU A 286 -15.90 6.33 -2.78
N PRO A 287 -16.08 7.63 -2.47
CA PRO A 287 -17.09 8.48 -3.13
C PRO A 287 -17.06 8.47 -4.67
N ASN A 288 -15.94 8.67 -5.32
CA ASN A 288 -15.85 8.72 -6.79
C ASN A 288 -15.26 7.45 -7.41
N VAL A 289 -15.13 6.39 -6.61
CA VAL A 289 -14.68 5.07 -7.06
C VAL A 289 -15.90 4.18 -7.26
N ARG A 290 -15.96 3.48 -8.39
CA ARG A 290 -16.97 2.44 -8.63
C ARG A 290 -16.35 1.08 -8.41
N VAL A 291 -17.01 0.25 -7.63
CA VAL A 291 -16.65 -1.13 -7.40
C VAL A 291 -17.80 -2.03 -7.83
N GLU A 292 -17.50 -3.03 -8.63
CA GLU A 292 -18.47 -4.07 -9.03
C GLU A 292 -17.86 -5.44 -8.77
N ILE A 293 -18.71 -6.38 -8.44
CA ILE A 293 -18.37 -7.81 -8.40
C ILE A 293 -18.84 -8.42 -9.72
N ARG A 294 -17.93 -9.08 -10.45
CA ARG A 294 -18.16 -9.59 -11.80
C ARG A 294 -17.86 -11.07 -11.91
N ASP A 295 -18.61 -11.75 -12.77
CA ASP A 295 -18.39 -13.16 -13.13
C ASP A 295 -17.28 -13.32 -14.20
N GLU A 296 -17.05 -14.54 -14.62
CA GLU A 296 -16.05 -14.88 -15.65
C GLU A 296 -16.40 -14.32 -17.04
N ASP A 297 -17.66 -13.98 -17.28
CA ASP A 297 -18.14 -13.33 -18.51
C ASP A 297 -18.10 -11.80 -18.46
N ASP A 298 -17.45 -11.22 -17.43
CA ASP A 298 -17.41 -9.77 -17.16
C ASP A 298 -18.78 -9.12 -16.90
N ARG A 299 -19.78 -9.90 -16.43
CA ARG A 299 -21.10 -9.39 -16.07
C ARG A 299 -21.15 -9.13 -14.56
N ARG A 300 -21.77 -8.02 -14.19
CA ARG A 300 -22.05 -7.73 -12.78
C ARG A 300 -22.97 -8.79 -12.18
N VAL A 301 -22.59 -9.31 -11.02
CA VAL A 301 -23.39 -10.31 -10.28
C VAL A 301 -24.33 -9.64 -9.27
N ALA A 302 -25.32 -10.41 -8.77
CA ALA A 302 -26.23 -9.95 -7.73
C ALA A 302 -25.56 -9.87 -6.36
N SER A 303 -26.12 -9.07 -5.43
CA SER A 303 -25.66 -9.00 -4.04
C SER A 303 -25.62 -10.40 -3.41
N GLY A 304 -24.57 -10.66 -2.63
CA GLY A 304 -24.31 -11.94 -2.00
C GLY A 304 -23.62 -12.99 -2.89
N THR A 305 -23.49 -12.73 -4.20
CA THR A 305 -22.81 -13.63 -5.12
C THR A 305 -21.32 -13.29 -5.19
N VAL A 306 -20.48 -14.34 -5.10
CA VAL A 306 -19.02 -14.20 -5.22
C VAL A 306 -18.61 -14.04 -6.69
N GLY A 307 -17.67 -13.16 -6.94
CA GLY A 307 -17.05 -12.92 -8.23
C GLY A 307 -15.78 -12.09 -8.08
N GLU A 308 -15.16 -11.70 -9.18
CA GLU A 308 -13.98 -10.85 -9.17
C GLU A 308 -14.34 -9.42 -8.80
N LEU A 309 -13.60 -8.82 -7.86
CA LEU A 309 -13.70 -7.42 -7.50
C LEU A 309 -13.07 -6.58 -8.61
N CYS A 310 -13.85 -5.73 -9.24
CA CYS A 310 -13.42 -4.84 -10.31
C CYS A 310 -13.60 -3.38 -9.91
N VAL A 311 -12.63 -2.54 -10.27
CA VAL A 311 -12.58 -1.13 -9.85
C VAL A 311 -12.54 -0.22 -11.07
N ARG A 312 -13.27 0.90 -11.00
CA ARG A 312 -13.23 1.98 -12.00
C ARG A 312 -13.29 3.33 -11.31
N GLY A 313 -12.43 4.26 -11.70
CA GLY A 313 -12.39 5.61 -11.17
C GLY A 313 -11.13 6.36 -11.56
N ASP A 314 -11.08 7.63 -11.19
CA ASP A 314 -9.89 8.47 -11.42
C ASP A 314 -8.66 8.01 -10.62
N ASN A 315 -8.84 7.11 -9.67
CA ASN A 315 -7.77 6.48 -8.91
C ASN A 315 -7.06 5.32 -9.62
N VAL A 316 -7.61 4.82 -10.73
CA VAL A 316 -7.06 3.66 -11.46
C VAL A 316 -5.85 4.07 -12.29
N MET A 317 -4.79 3.28 -12.25
CA MET A 317 -3.52 3.49 -12.94
C MET A 317 -3.66 3.74 -14.44
N LEU A 318 -2.64 4.34 -15.04
CA LEU A 318 -2.51 4.48 -16.50
C LEU A 318 -2.20 3.16 -17.20
N GLY A 319 -1.61 2.21 -16.49
CA GLY A 319 -1.19 0.90 -16.97
C GLY A 319 0.15 0.49 -16.36
N TYR A 320 0.68 -0.65 -16.79
CA TYR A 320 2.00 -1.12 -16.41
C TYR A 320 3.07 -0.62 -17.38
N LEU A 321 4.18 -0.12 -16.84
CA LEU A 321 5.32 0.35 -17.62
C LEU A 321 5.85 -0.77 -18.52
N ASN A 322 6.02 -0.49 -19.82
CA ASN A 322 6.55 -1.42 -20.81
C ASN A 322 5.81 -2.78 -20.90
N ARG A 323 4.55 -2.86 -20.46
CA ARG A 323 3.74 -4.09 -20.42
C ARG A 323 2.35 -3.85 -21.02
N PRO A 324 2.22 -3.62 -22.35
CA PRO A 324 0.94 -3.29 -22.97
C PRO A 324 -0.10 -4.44 -22.88
N GLU A 325 0.33 -5.69 -23.04
CA GLU A 325 -0.56 -6.86 -22.98
C GLU A 325 -1.13 -7.06 -21.57
N GLU A 326 -0.27 -6.96 -20.56
CA GLU A 326 -0.68 -7.09 -19.17
C GLU A 326 -1.56 -5.92 -18.73
N THR A 327 -1.30 -4.72 -19.26
CA THR A 327 -2.15 -3.55 -19.08
C THR A 327 -3.54 -3.79 -19.68
N ALA A 328 -3.61 -4.27 -20.92
CA ALA A 328 -4.88 -4.56 -21.57
C ALA A 328 -5.68 -5.65 -20.83
N ALA A 329 -5.00 -6.67 -20.30
CA ALA A 329 -5.63 -7.71 -19.49
C ALA A 329 -6.17 -7.16 -18.16
N ALA A 330 -5.36 -6.34 -17.45
CA ALA A 330 -5.74 -5.77 -16.16
C ALA A 330 -6.85 -4.72 -16.26
N LEU A 331 -6.90 -3.97 -17.38
CA LEU A 331 -7.86 -2.88 -17.59
C LEU A 331 -8.96 -3.21 -18.62
N ARG A 332 -9.22 -4.51 -18.82
CA ARG A 332 -10.20 -4.97 -19.82
C ARG A 332 -11.61 -4.44 -19.51
N GLY A 333 -12.39 -4.18 -20.54
CA GLY A 333 -13.73 -3.63 -20.41
C GLY A 333 -13.82 -2.25 -19.75
N GLY A 334 -12.68 -1.55 -19.53
CA GLY A 334 -12.61 -0.25 -18.83
C GLY A 334 -12.72 -0.39 -17.31
N TRP A 335 -12.44 -1.57 -16.77
CA TRP A 335 -12.37 -1.88 -15.35
C TRP A 335 -10.99 -2.43 -14.98
N LEU A 336 -10.48 -2.03 -13.83
CA LEU A 336 -9.33 -2.68 -13.23
C LEU A 336 -9.79 -3.99 -12.59
N HIS A 337 -9.30 -5.10 -13.11
CA HIS A 337 -9.50 -6.44 -12.59
C HIS A 337 -8.44 -6.71 -11.52
N THR A 338 -8.89 -6.85 -10.28
CA THR A 338 -7.96 -6.91 -9.13
C THR A 338 -7.35 -8.29 -8.91
N GLY A 339 -7.99 -9.32 -9.44
CA GLY A 339 -7.66 -10.71 -9.13
C GLY A 339 -8.08 -11.15 -7.72
N ASP A 340 -8.84 -10.32 -7.00
CA ASP A 340 -9.39 -10.67 -5.70
C ASP A 340 -10.87 -11.03 -5.83
N LEU A 341 -11.29 -12.13 -5.20
CA LEU A 341 -12.68 -12.59 -5.14
C LEU A 341 -13.38 -11.93 -3.96
N ALA A 342 -14.59 -11.45 -4.20
CA ALA A 342 -15.38 -10.75 -3.21
C ALA A 342 -16.87 -10.93 -3.45
N TYR A 343 -17.68 -10.58 -2.46
CA TYR A 343 -19.11 -10.34 -2.63
C TYR A 343 -19.52 -9.02 -2.02
N GLN A 344 -20.61 -8.45 -2.47
CA GLN A 344 -21.19 -7.23 -1.93
C GLN A 344 -22.55 -7.57 -1.31
N ASP A 345 -22.81 -7.07 -0.09
CA ASP A 345 -24.09 -7.23 0.55
C ASP A 345 -25.13 -6.19 0.07
N GLU A 346 -26.37 -6.30 0.54
CA GLU A 346 -27.47 -5.39 0.16
C GLU A 346 -27.26 -3.96 0.64
N GLU A 347 -26.41 -3.74 1.66
CA GLU A 347 -26.06 -2.42 2.18
C GLU A 347 -24.88 -1.78 1.45
N GLY A 348 -24.27 -2.49 0.50
CA GLY A 348 -23.12 -2.03 -0.29
C GLY A 348 -21.76 -2.28 0.36
N TYR A 349 -21.69 -3.03 1.48
CA TYR A 349 -20.43 -3.44 2.07
C TYR A 349 -19.83 -4.61 1.30
N ILE A 350 -18.51 -4.57 1.13
CA ILE A 350 -17.77 -5.55 0.34
C ILE A 350 -16.95 -6.44 1.29
N PHE A 351 -16.95 -7.72 0.99
CA PHE A 351 -16.24 -8.75 1.75
C PHE A 351 -15.29 -9.48 0.81
N ILE A 352 -13.99 -9.43 1.09
CA ILE A 352 -13.01 -10.24 0.37
C ILE A 352 -13.16 -11.69 0.79
N VAL A 353 -13.31 -12.56 -0.17
CA VAL A 353 -13.36 -14.01 0.02
C VAL A 353 -11.95 -14.58 -0.04
N ASP A 354 -11.23 -14.31 -1.15
CA ASP A 354 -9.86 -14.76 -1.35
C ASP A 354 -9.22 -14.10 -2.59
N ARG A 355 -8.01 -14.52 -2.96
CA ARG A 355 -7.42 -14.23 -4.27
C ARG A 355 -7.80 -15.32 -5.27
N LEU A 356 -8.13 -14.92 -6.47
CA LEU A 356 -8.48 -15.84 -7.55
C LEU A 356 -7.39 -16.90 -7.79
N LYS A 357 -6.11 -16.52 -7.69
CA LYS A 357 -4.95 -17.41 -7.88
C LYS A 357 -4.66 -18.33 -6.69
N ASP A 358 -5.12 -17.97 -5.48
CA ASP A 358 -4.83 -18.70 -4.24
C ASP A 358 -5.98 -19.65 -3.88
N MET A 359 -7.10 -19.58 -4.61
CA MET A 359 -8.23 -20.50 -4.46
C MET A 359 -7.79 -21.95 -4.67
N ILE A 360 -8.13 -22.81 -3.73
CA ILE A 360 -7.78 -24.24 -3.76
C ILE A 360 -8.89 -25.01 -4.44
N ILE A 361 -8.56 -25.75 -5.49
CA ILE A 361 -9.51 -26.61 -6.18
C ILE A 361 -9.28 -28.05 -5.72
N THR A 362 -10.15 -28.55 -4.84
CA THR A 362 -10.06 -29.89 -4.27
C THR A 362 -11.28 -30.73 -4.64
N GLY A 363 -11.07 -31.82 -5.37
CA GLY A 363 -12.15 -32.73 -5.79
C GLY A 363 -13.25 -32.08 -6.66
N GLY A 364 -12.94 -30.95 -7.33
CA GLY A 364 -13.88 -30.17 -8.12
C GLY A 364 -14.64 -29.09 -7.34
N GLU A 365 -14.37 -28.93 -6.06
CA GLU A 365 -14.92 -27.88 -5.23
C GLU A 365 -13.91 -26.78 -4.98
N ASN A 366 -14.37 -25.53 -4.90
CA ASN A 366 -13.58 -24.37 -4.58
C ASN A 366 -13.52 -24.19 -3.06
N VAL A 367 -12.31 -24.23 -2.50
CA VAL A 367 -12.05 -23.91 -1.10
C VAL A 367 -11.26 -22.62 -1.04
N TYR A 368 -11.75 -21.69 -0.25
CA TYR A 368 -11.12 -20.40 -0.04
C TYR A 368 -10.23 -20.45 1.21
N PRO A 369 -8.89 -20.34 1.06
CA PRO A 369 -7.94 -20.36 2.18
C PRO A 369 -8.35 -19.49 3.36
N ARG A 370 -8.76 -18.27 3.08
CA ARG A 370 -9.17 -17.29 4.11
C ARG A 370 -10.35 -17.76 4.97
N GLU A 371 -11.31 -18.46 4.41
CA GLU A 371 -12.47 -18.99 5.17
C GLU A 371 -12.00 -20.00 6.21
N VAL A 372 -11.07 -20.87 5.81
CA VAL A 372 -10.46 -21.86 6.70
C VAL A 372 -9.56 -21.16 7.76
N GLU A 373 -8.79 -20.17 7.37
CA GLU A 373 -7.95 -19.37 8.27
C GLU A 373 -8.77 -18.66 9.35
N GLU A 374 -9.86 -18.02 8.99
CA GLU A 374 -10.78 -17.38 9.94
C GLU A 374 -11.40 -18.39 10.91
N ALA A 375 -11.80 -19.57 10.44
CA ALA A 375 -12.30 -20.63 11.31
C ALA A 375 -11.23 -21.09 12.32
N LEU A 376 -9.99 -21.26 11.88
CA LEU A 376 -8.85 -21.65 12.73
C LEU A 376 -8.51 -20.56 13.78
N TYR A 377 -8.65 -19.28 13.45
CA TYR A 377 -8.41 -18.19 14.41
C TYR A 377 -9.40 -18.17 15.60
N HIS A 378 -10.54 -18.83 15.48
CA HIS A 378 -11.46 -18.98 16.60
C HIS A 378 -10.94 -19.97 17.66
N HIS A 379 -9.98 -20.83 17.32
CA HIS A 379 -9.41 -21.77 18.28
C HIS A 379 -8.47 -21.03 19.27
N PRO A 380 -8.63 -21.20 20.59
CA PRO A 380 -7.91 -20.42 21.59
C PRO A 380 -6.39 -20.63 21.58
N ALA A 381 -5.91 -21.78 21.11
CA ALA A 381 -4.49 -22.11 21.02
C ALA A 381 -3.81 -21.55 19.76
N VAL A 382 -4.54 -21.11 18.75
CA VAL A 382 -3.96 -20.59 17.49
C VAL A 382 -3.55 -19.14 17.68
N GLN A 383 -2.30 -18.84 17.37
CA GLN A 383 -1.74 -17.48 17.35
C GLN A 383 -1.76 -16.90 15.94
N GLU A 384 -1.26 -17.68 14.97
CA GLU A 384 -1.23 -17.34 13.55
C GLU A 384 -1.49 -18.60 12.75
N ASN A 385 -2.04 -18.44 11.55
CA ASN A 385 -2.22 -19.54 10.63
C ASN A 385 -2.12 -19.06 9.17
N ALA A 386 -1.79 -20.00 8.29
CA ALA A 386 -1.83 -19.84 6.84
C ALA A 386 -2.33 -21.13 6.20
N VAL A 387 -3.21 -21.01 5.20
CA VAL A 387 -3.80 -22.15 4.48
C VAL A 387 -3.37 -22.09 3.02
N VAL A 388 -2.94 -23.23 2.48
CA VAL A 388 -2.49 -23.35 1.09
C VAL A 388 -2.98 -24.64 0.45
N GLY A 389 -3.11 -24.67 -0.87
CA GLY A 389 -3.32 -25.87 -1.64
C GLY A 389 -2.00 -26.60 -1.88
N VAL A 390 -1.95 -27.87 -1.51
CA VAL A 390 -0.80 -28.74 -1.85
C VAL A 390 -1.23 -29.78 -2.91
N PRO A 391 -0.35 -30.16 -3.84
CA PRO A 391 -0.70 -31.16 -4.85
C PRO A 391 -1.17 -32.47 -4.24
N ASP A 392 -2.32 -32.98 -4.69
CA ASP A 392 -2.88 -34.28 -4.30
C ASP A 392 -3.22 -35.10 -5.53
N LYS A 393 -2.86 -36.39 -5.52
CA LYS A 393 -3.03 -37.29 -6.69
C LYS A 393 -4.48 -37.63 -7.03
N LEU A 394 -5.36 -37.59 -6.04
CA LEU A 394 -6.79 -37.96 -6.22
C LEU A 394 -7.67 -36.72 -6.38
N ARG A 395 -7.36 -35.64 -5.66
CA ARG A 395 -8.22 -34.46 -5.55
C ARG A 395 -7.72 -33.28 -6.38
N GLY A 396 -6.53 -33.39 -7.02
CA GLY A 396 -5.84 -32.29 -7.67
C GLY A 396 -5.05 -31.46 -6.65
N GLN A 397 -5.73 -30.92 -5.66
CA GLN A 397 -5.13 -30.24 -4.50
C GLN A 397 -5.75 -30.74 -3.20
N ALA A 398 -5.00 -30.72 -2.11
CA ALA A 398 -5.47 -30.88 -0.74
C ALA A 398 -5.26 -29.58 0.04
N VAL A 399 -6.18 -29.29 0.97
CA VAL A 399 -6.07 -28.12 1.85
C VAL A 399 -5.06 -28.42 2.95
N CYS A 400 -4.03 -27.58 3.09
CA CYS A 400 -3.01 -27.72 4.12
C CYS A 400 -2.96 -26.43 4.96
N ALA A 401 -3.06 -26.56 6.30
CA ALA A 401 -2.97 -25.45 7.23
C ALA A 401 -1.64 -25.49 8.00
N TYR A 402 -0.93 -24.37 8.01
CA TYR A 402 0.23 -24.13 8.85
C TYR A 402 -0.20 -23.31 10.06
N LEU A 403 0.13 -23.75 11.27
CA LEU A 403 -0.31 -23.14 12.51
C LEU A 403 0.88 -22.71 13.37
N VAL A 404 0.82 -21.48 13.89
CA VAL A 404 1.65 -21.03 15.01
C VAL A 404 0.77 -21.06 16.25
N LEU A 405 1.18 -21.85 17.24
CA LEU A 405 0.46 -21.98 18.49
C LEU A 405 0.96 -20.95 19.51
N LYS A 406 0.06 -20.44 20.34
CA LYS A 406 0.43 -19.71 21.55
C LYS A 406 1.19 -20.68 22.45
N ASP A 407 2.11 -20.17 23.29
CA ASP A 407 2.90 -20.96 24.24
C ASP A 407 2.04 -21.98 24.99
N LEU A 408 1.88 -23.14 24.39
CA LEU A 408 1.27 -24.31 24.98
C LEU A 408 2.34 -25.38 24.93
N SER A 409 2.69 -25.90 26.12
CA SER A 409 3.41 -27.15 26.28
C SER A 409 3.00 -28.14 25.18
N LEU A 410 3.98 -28.53 24.37
CA LEU A 410 3.97 -29.55 23.33
C LEU A 410 2.79 -30.53 23.42
N ILE A 411 1.75 -30.30 22.65
CA ILE A 411 0.82 -31.34 22.25
C ILE A 411 1.15 -31.66 20.80
N HIS A 412 1.75 -32.82 20.58
CA HIS A 412 1.84 -33.38 19.24
C HIS A 412 0.42 -33.67 18.75
N ILE A 413 -0.04 -32.97 17.74
CA ILE A 413 -1.20 -33.38 16.96
C ILE A 413 -0.63 -34.26 15.85
N SER A 414 -0.77 -35.55 16.01
CA SER A 414 -0.54 -36.52 14.94
C SER A 414 -1.80 -36.61 14.09
N GLU A 415 -1.63 -36.42 12.74
CA GLU A 415 -2.47 -36.76 11.59
C GLU A 415 -3.98 -36.46 11.68
#